data_61d23c34c0bbbd10e29da24fa782484d
#
_entry.id   61d23c34c0bbbd10e29da24fa782484d
#
_cell.length_a   1.000
_cell.length_b   1.000
_cell.length_c   1.000
_cell.angle_alpha   90.00
_cell.angle_beta   90.00
_cell.angle_gamma   90.00
#
_symmetry.space_group_name_H-M   'P 1'
#
loop_
_entity.id
_entity.type
_entity.pdbx_description
1 polymer ?
#
loop_
_entity_poly.entity_id
_entity_poly.type
_entity_poly.pdbx_seq_one_letter_code
_entity_poly.pdbx_strand_id
1 'polypeptide(L)'
;MRNSEEMQRISFDSLIDTAQIIWSNKTTVHKIAADSYSILTKVQGRKATFYSGRRATALVAGLFYLLGFRYNDVKKQNELAYKLGTTDVTIRKSYREWLINFPDLFADIIGKLAQHESLRYFILIELQAKQAD
;
A
#
# COMPACT_ATOMS: atom_id res chain seq x y z
N MET A 1 0.19 -20.99 -3.95
CA MET A 1 -0.72 -21.46 -2.92
C MET A 1 -0.44 -20.92 -1.54
N ARG A 2 0.82 -20.97 -1.08
CA ARG A 2 1.18 -20.36 0.21
C ARG A 2 0.79 -18.90 0.30
N ASN A 3 1.07 -18.14 -0.75
CA ASN A 3 0.75 -16.69 -0.75
C ASN A 3 -0.75 -16.43 -0.71
N SER A 4 -1.54 -17.28 -1.37
CA SER A 4 -2.99 -17.20 -1.31
C SER A 4 -3.51 -17.43 0.11
N GLU A 5 -2.96 -18.43 0.79
CA GLU A 5 -3.34 -18.73 2.17
C GLU A 5 -2.95 -17.59 3.11
N GLU A 6 -1.75 -17.00 2.92
CA GLU A 6 -1.32 -15.84 3.69
C GLU A 6 -2.26 -14.67 3.50
N MET A 7 -2.65 -14.39 2.26
CA MET A 7 -3.57 -13.28 1.96
C MET A 7 -4.94 -13.51 2.56
N GLN A 8 -5.43 -14.74 2.58
CA GLN A 8 -6.70 -15.07 3.19
C GLN A 8 -6.69 -14.90 4.71
N ARG A 9 -5.48 -14.92 5.33
CA ARG A 9 -5.34 -14.72 6.76
C ARG A 9 -5.28 -13.25 7.16
N ILE A 10 -5.19 -12.33 6.21
CA ILE A 10 -5.19 -10.91 6.54
C ILE A 10 -6.60 -10.52 6.96
N SER A 11 -6.77 -10.34 8.27
CA SER A 11 -8.03 -9.93 8.85
C SER A 11 -8.00 -8.44 9.17
N PHE A 12 -9.17 -7.87 9.38
CA PHE A 12 -9.27 -6.49 9.84
C PHE A 12 -8.51 -6.30 11.16
N ASP A 13 -8.64 -7.25 12.08
CA ASP A 13 -7.95 -7.17 13.37
C ASP A 13 -6.43 -7.18 13.23
N SER A 14 -5.89 -8.01 12.34
CA SER A 14 -4.44 -8.04 12.11
C SER A 14 -3.95 -6.74 11.48
N LEU A 15 -4.75 -6.11 10.63
CA LEU A 15 -4.42 -4.81 10.06
C LEU A 15 -4.44 -3.70 11.11
N ILE A 16 -5.39 -3.74 12.04
CA ILE A 16 -5.43 -2.82 13.18
C ILE A 16 -4.15 -2.97 14.00
N ASP A 17 -3.81 -4.21 14.37
CA ASP A 17 -2.62 -4.48 15.18
C ASP A 17 -1.35 -3.95 14.52
N THR A 18 -1.22 -4.18 13.22
CA THR A 18 -0.06 -3.71 12.46
C THR A 18 -0.04 -2.18 12.36
N ALA A 19 -1.16 -1.57 12.09
CA ALA A 19 -1.25 -0.11 11.97
C ALA A 19 -0.96 0.59 13.30
N GLN A 20 -1.33 0.00 14.43
CA GLN A 20 -1.06 0.56 15.76
C GLN A 20 0.44 0.68 16.07
N ILE A 21 1.25 -0.18 15.47
CA ILE A 21 2.70 -0.12 15.63
C ILE A 21 3.26 1.13 14.95
N ILE A 22 2.58 1.62 13.92
CA ILE A 22 3.07 2.69 13.04
C ILE A 22 2.48 4.05 13.42
N TRP A 23 1.17 4.11 13.63
CA TRP A 23 0.44 5.36 13.92
C TRP A 23 -0.07 5.35 15.34
N SER A 24 0.05 6.50 16.02
CA SER A 24 -0.42 6.65 17.40
C SER A 24 -1.88 7.11 17.47
N ASN A 25 -2.37 7.79 16.45
CA ASN A 25 -3.74 8.30 16.42
C ASN A 25 -4.71 7.15 16.12
N LYS A 26 -5.61 6.87 17.06
CA LYS A 26 -6.55 5.75 16.93
C LYS A 26 -7.48 5.90 15.73
N THR A 27 -7.91 7.11 15.41
CA THR A 27 -8.77 7.36 14.26
C THR A 27 -8.03 7.05 12.96
N THR A 28 -6.78 7.49 12.85
CA THR A 28 -5.94 7.20 11.68
C THR A 28 -5.71 5.70 11.54
N VAL A 29 -5.38 5.01 12.64
CA VAL A 29 -5.20 3.55 12.65
C VAL A 29 -6.44 2.85 12.09
N HIS A 30 -7.61 3.21 12.61
CA HIS A 30 -8.86 2.59 12.19
C HIS A 30 -9.15 2.83 10.70
N LYS A 31 -8.99 4.05 10.24
CA LYS A 31 -9.23 4.42 8.83
C LYS A 31 -8.30 3.68 7.88
N ILE A 32 -7.02 3.61 8.22
CA ILE A 32 -6.02 2.93 7.39
C ILE A 32 -6.30 1.43 7.36
N ALA A 33 -6.60 0.83 8.50
CA ALA A 33 -6.91 -0.60 8.56
C ALA A 33 -8.18 -0.94 7.78
N ALA A 34 -9.24 -0.15 7.93
CA ALA A 34 -10.50 -0.37 7.23
C ALA A 34 -10.34 -0.23 5.72
N ASP A 35 -9.60 0.79 5.29
CA ASP A 35 -9.36 1.04 3.88
C ASP A 35 -8.47 -0.06 3.28
N SER A 36 -7.44 -0.48 4.02
CA SER A 36 -6.57 -1.58 3.59
C SER A 36 -7.38 -2.87 3.41
N TYR A 37 -8.23 -3.17 4.36
CA TYR A 37 -9.06 -4.37 4.29
C TYR A 37 -9.99 -4.33 3.07
N SER A 38 -10.62 -3.20 2.84
CA SER A 38 -11.50 -2.99 1.68
C SER A 38 -10.74 -3.16 0.36
N ILE A 39 -9.56 -2.55 0.27
CA ILE A 39 -8.73 -2.62 -0.95
C ILE A 39 -8.28 -4.06 -1.20
N LEU A 40 -7.76 -4.73 -0.17
CA LEU A 40 -7.30 -6.12 -0.31
C LEU A 40 -8.43 -7.04 -0.77
N THR A 41 -9.63 -6.85 -0.23
CA THR A 41 -10.80 -7.63 -0.63
C THR A 41 -11.19 -7.38 -2.09
N LYS A 42 -11.22 -6.12 -2.50
CA LYS A 42 -11.54 -5.74 -3.89
C LYS A 42 -10.54 -6.32 -4.89
N VAL A 43 -9.26 -6.21 -4.57
CA VAL A 43 -8.18 -6.66 -5.45
C VAL A 43 -8.20 -8.17 -5.61
N GLN A 44 -8.51 -8.91 -4.56
CA GLN A 44 -8.63 -10.36 -4.62
C GLN A 44 -9.68 -10.79 -5.65
N GLY A 45 -10.78 -10.05 -5.77
CA GLY A 45 -11.81 -10.30 -6.76
C GLY A 45 -11.46 -9.82 -8.16
N ARG A 46 -10.62 -8.78 -8.29
CA ARG A 46 -10.30 -8.15 -9.58
C ARG A 46 -9.11 -8.77 -10.29
N LYS A 47 -8.07 -9.15 -9.52
CA LYS A 47 -6.80 -9.60 -10.10
C LYS A 47 -6.10 -10.55 -9.12
N ALA A 48 -6.59 -11.78 -9.09
CA ALA A 48 -6.06 -12.80 -8.17
C ALA A 48 -4.55 -13.01 -8.36
N THR A 49 -4.06 -12.92 -9.61
CA THR A 49 -2.64 -13.08 -9.92
C THR A 49 -1.76 -12.01 -9.28
N PHE A 50 -2.33 -10.88 -8.86
CA PHE A 50 -1.56 -9.83 -8.18
C PHE A 50 -0.93 -10.34 -6.89
N TYR A 51 -1.59 -11.27 -6.20
CA TYR A 51 -1.08 -11.84 -4.97
C TYR A 51 -0.01 -12.90 -5.20
N SER A 52 0.03 -13.48 -6.40
CA SER A 52 0.91 -14.59 -6.71
C SER A 52 2.38 -14.17 -6.60
N GLY A 53 3.15 -14.91 -5.79
CA GLY A 53 4.56 -14.62 -5.60
C GLY A 53 4.88 -13.44 -4.70
N ARG A 54 3.87 -12.75 -4.17
CA ARG A 54 4.07 -11.60 -3.29
C ARG A 54 3.76 -11.98 -1.85
N ARG A 55 4.60 -11.49 -0.94
CA ARG A 55 4.39 -11.71 0.50
C ARG A 55 3.36 -10.74 1.04
N ALA A 56 2.53 -11.20 1.97
CA ALA A 56 1.51 -10.39 2.62
C ALA A 56 2.12 -9.13 3.26
N THR A 57 3.25 -9.28 3.97
CA THR A 57 3.93 -8.15 4.62
C THR A 57 4.32 -7.08 3.60
N ALA A 58 4.86 -7.48 2.45
CA ALA A 58 5.26 -6.54 1.40
C ALA A 58 4.06 -5.79 0.83
N LEU A 59 2.95 -6.51 0.58
CA LEU A 59 1.73 -5.89 0.06
C LEU A 59 1.16 -4.86 1.04
N VAL A 60 1.10 -5.22 2.31
CA VAL A 60 0.57 -4.33 3.36
C VAL A 60 1.49 -3.12 3.54
N ALA A 61 2.80 -3.33 3.52
CA ALA A 61 3.77 -2.23 3.70
C ALA A 61 3.62 -1.16 2.62
N GLY A 62 3.53 -1.56 1.35
CA GLY A 62 3.33 -0.62 0.25
C GLY A 62 2.00 0.08 0.34
N LEU A 63 0.96 -0.66 0.70
CA LEU A 63 -0.39 -0.12 0.87
C LEU A 63 -0.44 0.91 2.00
N PHE A 64 0.16 0.60 3.14
CA PHE A 64 0.23 1.51 4.29
C PHE A 64 0.98 2.79 3.93
N TYR A 65 2.04 2.68 3.14
CA TYR A 65 2.77 3.86 2.68
C TYR A 65 1.84 4.79 1.88
N LEU A 66 1.08 4.23 0.94
CA LEU A 66 0.14 5.01 0.12
C LEU A 66 -0.99 5.60 0.96
N LEU A 67 -1.54 4.83 1.88
CA LEU A 67 -2.66 5.30 2.69
C LEU A 67 -2.26 6.38 3.70
N GLY A 68 -0.99 6.44 4.07
CA GLY A 68 -0.47 7.57 4.84
C GLY A 68 -0.71 8.90 4.13
N PHE A 69 -0.57 8.93 2.81
CA PHE A 69 -0.88 10.14 2.04
C PHE A 69 -2.37 10.46 2.05
N ARG A 70 -3.22 9.43 1.96
CA ARG A 70 -4.69 9.65 1.96
C ARG A 70 -5.17 10.29 3.24
N TYR A 71 -4.61 9.88 4.37
CA TYR A 71 -5.06 10.35 5.69
C TYR A 71 -4.12 11.39 6.30
N ASN A 72 -3.23 11.96 5.47
CA ASN A 72 -2.35 13.07 5.85
C ASN A 72 -1.44 12.74 7.07
N ASP A 73 -0.97 11.50 7.12
CA ASP A 73 -0.03 11.06 8.16
C ASP A 73 1.01 10.14 7.53
N VAL A 74 1.82 10.74 6.65
CA VAL A 74 2.82 10.03 5.87
C VAL A 74 3.97 9.59 6.77
N LYS A 75 4.35 8.33 6.66
CA LYS A 75 5.52 7.78 7.35
C LYS A 75 6.64 7.58 6.34
N LYS A 76 7.87 7.83 6.75
CA LYS A 76 9.04 7.63 5.91
C LYS A 76 9.20 6.15 5.58
N GLN A 77 9.72 5.85 4.40
CA GLN A 77 9.89 4.48 3.95
C GLN A 77 10.77 3.67 4.90
N ASN A 78 11.87 4.26 5.38
CA ASN A 78 12.77 3.57 6.31
C ASN A 78 12.11 3.31 7.66
N GLU A 79 11.28 4.22 8.14
CA GLU A 79 10.55 4.04 9.40
C GLU A 79 9.55 2.89 9.28
N LEU A 80 8.77 2.88 8.20
CA LEU A 80 7.83 1.79 7.93
C LEU A 80 8.55 0.45 7.81
N ALA A 81 9.65 0.44 7.07
CA ALA A 81 10.44 -0.77 6.86
C ALA A 81 10.93 -1.34 8.19
N TYR A 82 11.47 -0.49 9.05
CA TYR A 82 11.97 -0.92 10.36
C TYR A 82 10.84 -1.52 11.21
N LYS A 83 9.71 -0.82 11.28
CA LYS A 83 8.59 -1.26 12.13
C LYS A 83 7.89 -2.51 11.62
N LEU A 84 7.90 -2.72 10.31
CA LEU A 84 7.23 -3.89 9.71
C LEU A 84 8.17 -5.06 9.43
N GLY A 85 9.46 -4.92 9.76
CA GLY A 85 10.43 -6.00 9.57
C GLY A 85 10.75 -6.26 8.10
N THR A 86 10.77 -5.22 7.28
CA THR A 86 11.09 -5.32 5.86
C THR A 86 12.14 -4.27 5.49
N THR A 87 12.31 -3.98 4.20
CA THR A 87 13.28 -2.99 3.72
C THR A 87 12.59 -1.88 2.96
N ASP A 88 13.24 -0.71 2.87
CA ASP A 88 12.74 0.40 2.08
C ASP A 88 12.65 0.06 0.59
N VAL A 89 13.55 -0.80 0.10
CA VAL A 89 13.50 -1.29 -1.29
C VAL A 89 12.20 -2.08 -1.53
N THR A 90 11.84 -2.94 -0.59
CA THR A 90 10.60 -3.72 -0.67
C THR A 90 9.38 -2.81 -0.68
N ILE A 91 9.38 -1.77 0.17
CA ILE A 91 8.26 -0.81 0.22
C ILE A 91 8.14 -0.06 -1.11
N ARG A 92 9.26 0.42 -1.69
CA ARG A 92 9.23 1.12 -2.97
C ARG A 92 8.70 0.25 -4.08
N LYS A 93 9.15 -1.00 -4.15
CA LYS A 93 8.65 -1.94 -5.15
C LYS A 93 7.15 -2.18 -4.97
N SER A 94 6.73 -2.36 -3.73
CA SER A 94 5.33 -2.67 -3.42
C SER A 94 4.38 -1.52 -3.76
N TYR A 95 4.66 -0.28 -3.30
CA TYR A 95 3.72 0.80 -3.60
C TYR A 95 3.66 1.13 -5.09
N ARG A 96 4.78 0.96 -5.81
CA ARG A 96 4.79 1.15 -7.27
C ARG A 96 3.90 0.13 -7.96
N GLU A 97 3.95 -1.12 -7.53
CA GLU A 97 3.10 -2.17 -8.09
C GLU A 97 1.63 -1.90 -7.81
N TRP A 98 1.29 -1.40 -6.62
CA TRP A 98 -0.08 -0.98 -6.32
C TRP A 98 -0.56 0.09 -7.28
N LEU A 99 0.25 1.13 -7.51
CA LEU A 99 -0.12 2.24 -8.40
C LEU A 99 -0.24 1.81 -9.85
N ILE A 100 0.66 0.95 -10.32
CA ILE A 100 0.66 0.49 -11.71
C ILE A 100 -0.52 -0.41 -11.99
N ASN A 101 -0.85 -1.30 -11.05
CA ASN A 101 -1.91 -2.29 -11.27
C ASN A 101 -3.31 -1.76 -10.94
N PHE A 102 -3.42 -0.82 -10.01
CA PHE A 102 -4.72 -0.32 -9.54
C PHE A 102 -4.73 1.21 -9.40
N PRO A 103 -4.43 1.95 -10.50
CA PRO A 103 -4.36 3.42 -10.41
C PRO A 103 -5.69 4.05 -9.99
N ASP A 104 -6.80 3.41 -10.32
CA ASP A 104 -8.14 3.89 -9.95
C ASP A 104 -8.37 3.91 -8.44
N LEU A 105 -7.77 2.99 -7.71
CA LEU A 105 -7.95 2.91 -6.26
C LEU A 105 -7.20 4.02 -5.51
N PHE A 106 -6.24 4.67 -6.17
CA PHE A 106 -5.39 5.68 -5.56
C PHE A 106 -5.46 7.03 -6.28
N ALA A 107 -6.49 7.22 -7.12
CA ALA A 107 -6.63 8.44 -7.90
C ALA A 107 -6.70 9.70 -7.03
N ASP A 108 -7.33 9.58 -5.86
CA ASP A 108 -7.50 10.70 -4.94
C ASP A 108 -6.18 11.18 -4.31
N ILE A 109 -5.15 10.34 -4.26
CA ILE A 109 -3.88 10.70 -3.63
C ILE A 109 -2.77 11.00 -4.63
N ILE A 110 -3.02 10.85 -5.94
CA ILE A 110 -2.00 11.06 -6.97
C ILE A 110 -1.39 12.46 -6.87
N GLY A 111 -2.21 13.48 -6.64
CA GLY A 111 -1.72 14.85 -6.49
C GLY A 111 -0.78 15.01 -5.30
N LYS A 112 -1.11 14.38 -4.18
CA LYS A 112 -0.27 14.42 -2.98
C LYS A 112 1.06 13.69 -3.20
N LEU A 113 1.00 12.53 -3.86
CA LEU A 113 2.20 11.77 -4.20
C LEU A 113 3.11 12.55 -5.15
N ALA A 114 2.53 13.24 -6.12
CA ALA A 114 3.28 14.01 -7.11
C ALA A 114 4.00 15.21 -6.48
N GLN A 115 3.53 15.70 -5.33
CA GLN A 115 4.19 16.78 -4.61
C GLN A 115 5.41 16.27 -3.82
N HIS A 116 5.51 14.98 -3.61
CA HIS A 116 6.62 14.36 -2.90
C HIS A 116 7.79 14.19 -3.88
N GLU A 117 8.91 14.84 -3.63
CA GLU A 117 10.02 14.92 -4.57
C GLU A 117 10.53 13.57 -5.04
N SER A 118 10.67 12.61 -4.12
CA SER A 118 11.19 11.29 -4.44
C SER A 118 10.24 10.45 -5.30
N LEU A 119 8.97 10.82 -5.37
CA LEU A 119 7.95 10.05 -6.08
C LEU A 119 7.45 10.73 -7.34
N ARG A 120 7.58 12.06 -7.42
CA ARG A 120 7.02 12.87 -8.50
C ARG A 120 7.40 12.35 -9.89
N TYR A 121 8.69 12.13 -10.09
CA TYR A 121 9.21 11.72 -11.39
C TYR A 121 8.70 10.33 -11.78
N PHE A 122 8.72 9.41 -10.83
CA PHE A 122 8.21 8.06 -11.05
C PHE A 122 6.73 8.10 -11.44
N ILE A 123 5.91 8.84 -10.70
CA ILE A 123 4.47 8.90 -10.94
C ILE A 123 4.16 9.44 -12.33
N LEU A 124 4.83 10.53 -12.72
CA LEU A 124 4.58 11.13 -14.03
C LEU A 124 4.94 10.18 -15.17
N ILE A 125 6.07 9.48 -15.07
CA ILE A 125 6.51 8.56 -16.12
C ILE A 125 5.64 7.32 -16.18
N GLU A 126 5.42 6.66 -15.04
CA GLU A 126 4.73 5.37 -15.01
C GLU A 126 3.25 5.50 -15.37
N LEU A 127 2.58 6.54 -14.85
CA LEU A 127 1.17 6.73 -15.14
C LEU A 127 0.94 7.20 -16.57
N GLN A 128 1.83 8.02 -17.11
CA GLN A 128 1.74 8.44 -18.52
C GLN A 128 1.92 7.23 -19.44
N ALA A 129 2.90 6.39 -19.16
CA ALA A 129 3.13 5.19 -19.94
C ALA A 129 1.90 4.28 -19.94
N LYS A 130 1.24 4.15 -18.81
CA LYS A 130 0.03 3.33 -18.69
C LYS A 130 -1.15 3.93 -19.44
N GLN A 131 -1.28 5.25 -19.44
CA GLN A 131 -2.34 5.93 -20.18
C GLN A 131 -2.16 5.88 -21.68
N ALA A 132 -0.92 5.78 -22.16
CA ALA A 132 -0.61 5.72 -23.58
C ALA A 132 -1.03 4.39 -24.21
N ASP A 133 -1.23 3.36 -23.41
CA ASP A 133 -1.70 2.06 -23.87
C ASP A 133 -3.22 2.01 -23.91
#